data_d45a98aa25fc95ae05b27990b0c652b5
#
_entry.id   d45a98aa25fc95ae05b27990b0c652b5
#
_cell.length_a   1.000
_cell.length_b   1.000
_cell.length_c   1.000
_cell.angle_alpha   90.00
_cell.angle_beta   90.00
_cell.angle_gamma   90.00
#
_symmetry.space_group_name_H-M   'P 1'
#
loop_
_entity.id
_entity.type
_entity.pdbx_description
1 polymer ?
#
loop_
_entity_poly.entity_id
_entity_poly.type
_entity_poly.pdbx_seq_one_letter_code
_entity_poly.pdbx_strand_id
1 'polypeptide(L)'
;MNVLYLINYAGSGGTEAYVEGLISRLHPQTARCTLCYHIAGPLSERLRARGVETVRLPMRHPFDRRAAKALAACCREKDIDLIHAQYPREAMIALRAQAFGSPAQVIYTAHLSRRQPLWWRVLNRIYLPRAAAVIALRPEQKPLLVRNGVPADRLCIIPNGVDYGAALPRAPHDGPKVLLTAARLSPEKGLRFLCEAAAALREKTDVPFRVRILGEGPQREKLERVIAKKHLAGLVELAGYCPDVPAALAQADVYVSPSRMETMSLAVLEAMAAGLPVAATEASAALVADCGLTAPYGDVSAFSDVLKRLLEDDTLRETLGNRAARRRFNRNETCRRTAELYQRSLKHGTEEEKMEHR
;
A
#
# COMPACT_ATOMS: atom_id res chain seq x y z
N MET A 1 11.61 -15.62 17.53
CA MET A 1 11.80 -15.30 16.11
C MET A 1 12.13 -13.83 15.99
N ASN A 2 13.23 -13.48 15.34
CA ASN A 2 13.70 -12.11 15.11
C ASN A 2 13.49 -11.75 13.64
N VAL A 3 12.65 -10.74 13.37
CA VAL A 3 12.27 -10.33 12.01
C VAL A 3 12.77 -8.92 11.72
N LEU A 4 13.51 -8.75 10.63
CA LEU A 4 13.97 -7.46 10.14
C LEU A 4 13.12 -7.03 8.95
N TYR A 5 12.38 -5.93 9.09
CA TYR A 5 11.64 -5.29 8.01
C TYR A 5 12.55 -4.33 7.25
N LEU A 6 12.76 -4.59 5.96
CA LEU A 6 13.67 -3.82 5.12
C LEU A 6 12.88 -2.93 4.14
N ILE A 7 13.00 -1.60 4.30
CA ILE A 7 12.26 -0.61 3.53
C ILE A 7 13.16 0.53 3.04
N ASN A 8 12.84 1.13 1.90
CA ASN A 8 13.62 2.25 1.38
C ASN A 8 13.44 3.53 2.18
N TYR A 9 12.20 3.99 2.29
CA TYR A 9 11.83 5.22 2.97
C TYR A 9 10.87 4.92 4.12
N ALA A 10 11.22 5.34 5.32
CA ALA A 10 10.39 5.17 6.51
C ALA A 10 9.41 6.35 6.68
N GLY A 11 8.65 6.66 5.64
CA GLY A 11 7.73 7.81 5.57
C GLY A 11 6.31 7.54 6.05
N SER A 12 5.32 7.99 5.26
CA SER A 12 3.90 7.94 5.58
C SER A 12 3.08 7.51 4.36
N GLY A 13 3.40 6.37 3.75
CA GLY A 13 2.67 5.81 2.60
C GLY A 13 1.98 4.49 2.93
N GLY A 14 1.35 3.88 1.92
CA GLY A 14 0.66 2.60 2.08
C GLY A 14 1.59 1.44 2.47
N THR A 15 2.80 1.38 1.91
CA THR A 15 3.79 0.35 2.30
C THR A 15 4.25 0.55 3.74
N GLU A 16 4.46 1.79 4.16
CA GLU A 16 4.83 2.16 5.52
C GLU A 16 3.72 1.78 6.51
N ALA A 17 2.46 2.06 6.18
CA ALA A 17 1.30 1.67 6.99
C ALA A 17 1.14 0.13 7.07
N TYR A 18 1.45 -0.59 6.00
CA TYR A 18 1.48 -2.05 5.99
C TYR A 18 2.55 -2.59 6.95
N VAL A 19 3.78 -2.08 6.85
CA VAL A 19 4.90 -2.48 7.74
C VAL A 19 4.60 -2.13 9.19
N GLU A 20 4.12 -0.91 9.46
CA GLU A 20 3.71 -0.48 10.81
C GLU A 20 2.62 -1.38 11.38
N GLY A 21 1.63 -1.75 10.56
CA GLY A 21 0.54 -2.64 10.94
C GLY A 21 1.01 -4.05 11.31
N LEU A 22 1.98 -4.61 10.58
CA LEU A 22 2.59 -5.90 10.91
C LEU A 22 3.41 -5.81 12.21
N ILE A 23 4.32 -4.84 12.31
CA ILE A 23 5.17 -4.67 13.49
C ILE A 23 4.33 -4.48 14.74
N SER A 24 3.33 -3.59 14.71
CA SER A 24 2.49 -3.27 15.86
C SER A 24 1.70 -4.46 16.42
N ARG A 25 1.49 -5.51 15.62
CA ARG A 25 0.75 -6.71 16.04
C ARG A 25 1.64 -7.90 16.36
N LEU A 26 2.81 -7.96 15.75
CA LEU A 26 3.72 -9.08 15.93
C LEU A 26 4.74 -8.82 17.04
N HIS A 27 5.15 -7.57 17.24
CA HIS A 27 6.13 -7.18 18.25
C HIS A 27 5.47 -6.88 19.61
N PRO A 28 6.04 -7.33 20.74
CA PRO A 28 7.08 -8.37 20.85
C PRO A 28 6.51 -9.79 20.99
N GLN A 29 5.18 -9.96 21.01
CA GLN A 29 4.52 -11.21 21.44
C GLN A 29 4.80 -12.40 20.51
N THR A 30 4.81 -12.18 19.18
CA THR A 30 5.03 -13.22 18.18
C THR A 30 6.45 -13.18 17.61
N ALA A 31 7.01 -11.98 17.45
CA ALA A 31 8.34 -11.78 16.90
C ALA A 31 9.00 -10.52 17.48
N ARG A 32 10.30 -10.58 17.75
CA ARG A 32 11.09 -9.37 17.96
C ARG A 32 11.33 -8.73 16.61
N CYS A 33 10.76 -7.53 16.40
CA CYS A 33 10.83 -6.83 15.11
C CYS A 33 11.90 -5.73 15.14
N THR A 34 12.66 -5.61 14.05
CA THR A 34 13.60 -4.52 13.79
C THR A 34 13.21 -3.83 12.49
N LEU A 35 13.12 -2.50 12.45
CA LEU A 35 12.94 -1.74 11.22
C LEU A 35 14.30 -1.32 10.65
N CYS A 36 14.62 -1.76 9.43
CA CYS A 36 15.82 -1.32 8.70
C CYS A 36 15.41 -0.46 7.50
N TYR A 37 15.98 0.75 7.38
CA TYR A 37 15.58 1.73 6.37
C TYR A 37 16.77 2.47 5.76
N HIS A 38 16.60 2.96 4.53
CA HIS A 38 17.58 3.82 3.86
C HIS A 38 17.41 5.28 4.24
N ILE A 39 16.20 5.82 4.07
CA ILE A 39 15.85 7.21 4.34
C ILE A 39 14.90 7.24 5.56
N ALA A 40 15.28 8.03 6.56
CA ALA A 40 14.47 8.24 7.76
C ALA A 40 13.18 9.03 7.45
N GLY A 41 12.19 8.87 8.32
CA GLY A 41 10.92 9.57 8.22
C GLY A 41 9.99 9.21 9.40
N PRO A 42 8.76 9.70 9.41
CA PRO A 42 7.82 9.57 10.52
C PRO A 42 7.61 8.14 11.03
N LEU A 43 7.65 7.13 10.15
CA LEU A 43 7.51 5.73 10.56
C LEU A 43 8.64 5.31 11.52
N SER A 44 9.89 5.66 11.19
CA SER A 44 11.04 5.30 12.03
C SER A 44 10.98 5.96 13.40
N GLU A 45 10.44 7.16 13.50
CA GLU A 45 10.24 7.88 14.76
C GLU A 45 9.14 7.24 15.60
N ARG A 46 7.96 6.99 15.01
CA ARG A 46 6.84 6.34 15.69
C ARG A 46 7.19 4.96 16.22
N LEU A 47 7.87 4.14 15.43
CA LEU A 47 8.27 2.79 15.86
C LEU A 47 9.34 2.84 16.97
N ARG A 48 10.31 3.76 16.87
CA ARG A 48 11.30 3.96 17.93
C ARG A 48 10.64 4.40 19.26
N ALA A 49 9.66 5.30 19.20
CA ALA A 49 8.91 5.74 20.39
C ALA A 49 8.10 4.59 21.02
N ARG A 50 7.79 3.52 20.26
CA ARG A 50 7.15 2.29 20.77
C ARG A 50 8.14 1.19 21.18
N GLY A 51 9.43 1.51 21.29
CA GLY A 51 10.47 0.56 21.71
C GLY A 51 10.93 -0.41 20.61
N VAL A 52 10.50 -0.23 19.35
CA VAL A 52 10.97 -1.05 18.22
C VAL A 52 12.35 -0.59 17.81
N GLU A 53 13.26 -1.53 17.70
CA GLU A 53 14.62 -1.24 17.24
C GLU A 53 14.63 -0.75 15.80
N THR A 54 15.42 0.30 15.52
CA THR A 54 15.50 0.89 14.19
C THR A 54 16.94 1.04 13.74
N VAL A 55 17.25 0.59 12.52
CA VAL A 55 18.60 0.60 11.94
C VAL A 55 18.58 1.38 10.62
N ARG A 56 19.46 2.37 10.49
CA ARG A 56 19.64 3.07 9.21
C ARG A 56 20.69 2.34 8.39
N LEU A 57 20.32 1.91 7.17
CA LEU A 57 21.19 1.22 6.24
C LEU A 57 21.15 1.93 4.87
N PRO A 58 22.21 2.63 4.45
CA PRO A 58 22.27 3.20 3.11
C PRO A 58 22.19 2.13 2.03
N MET A 59 21.22 2.26 1.10
CA MET A 59 20.96 1.34 -0.01
C MET A 59 20.85 2.10 -1.32
N ARG A 60 21.92 2.19 -2.11
CA ARG A 60 21.98 3.04 -3.31
C ARG A 60 21.34 2.39 -4.54
N HIS A 61 21.60 1.11 -4.77
CA HIS A 61 21.13 0.34 -5.92
C HIS A 61 21.03 -1.17 -5.58
N PRO A 62 20.36 -2.00 -6.41
CA PRO A 62 20.14 -3.42 -6.10
C PRO A 62 21.41 -4.26 -5.90
N PHE A 63 22.52 -3.83 -6.47
CA PHE A 63 23.82 -4.52 -6.38
C PHE A 63 24.78 -3.91 -5.37
N ASP A 64 24.29 -3.08 -4.46
CA ASP A 64 25.12 -2.43 -3.44
C ASP A 64 25.76 -3.46 -2.49
N ARG A 65 27.03 -3.79 -2.77
CA ARG A 65 27.79 -4.77 -1.98
C ARG A 65 28.03 -4.28 -0.56
N ARG A 66 28.17 -2.95 -0.35
CA ARG A 66 28.37 -2.39 0.98
C ARG A 66 27.11 -2.56 1.82
N ALA A 67 25.94 -2.25 1.22
CA ALA A 67 24.65 -2.48 1.88
C ALA A 67 24.43 -3.96 2.20
N ALA A 68 24.72 -4.87 1.27
CA ALA A 68 24.56 -6.32 1.50
C ALA A 68 25.49 -6.85 2.62
N LYS A 69 26.74 -6.41 2.66
CA LYS A 69 27.69 -6.76 3.75
C LYS A 69 27.25 -6.21 5.10
N ALA A 70 26.83 -4.95 5.14
CA ALA A 70 26.37 -4.31 6.37
C ALA A 70 25.06 -4.96 6.88
N LEU A 71 24.13 -5.32 5.96
CA LEU A 71 22.93 -6.06 6.32
C LEU A 71 23.26 -7.46 6.88
N ALA A 72 24.21 -8.18 6.27
CA ALA A 72 24.64 -9.48 6.77
C ALA A 72 25.27 -9.39 8.18
N ALA A 73 26.09 -8.36 8.42
CA ALA A 73 26.66 -8.11 9.75
C ALA A 73 25.54 -7.81 10.78
N CYS A 74 24.61 -6.94 10.43
CA CYS A 74 23.46 -6.61 11.27
C CYS A 74 22.60 -7.85 11.59
N CYS A 75 22.39 -8.74 10.60
CA CYS A 75 21.64 -9.97 10.83
C CYS A 75 22.33 -10.92 11.82
N ARG A 76 23.66 -11.06 11.75
CA ARG A 76 24.41 -11.88 12.71
C ARG A 76 24.44 -11.24 14.11
N GLU A 77 24.70 -9.94 14.19
CA GLU A 77 24.75 -9.20 15.47
C GLU A 77 23.44 -9.25 16.24
N LYS A 78 22.31 -9.26 15.52
CA LYS A 78 20.96 -9.20 16.10
C LYS A 78 20.21 -10.53 16.05
N ASP A 79 20.88 -11.61 15.68
CA ASP A 79 20.30 -12.95 15.52
C ASP A 79 19.02 -12.92 14.66
N ILE A 80 19.06 -12.23 13.52
CA ILE A 80 17.89 -12.10 12.63
C ILE A 80 17.62 -13.43 11.91
N ASP A 81 16.45 -14.00 12.17
CA ASP A 81 15.98 -15.24 11.54
C ASP A 81 15.41 -14.99 10.13
N LEU A 82 14.77 -13.81 9.94
CA LEU A 82 14.05 -13.49 8.73
C LEU A 82 14.14 -12.01 8.33
N ILE A 83 14.39 -11.75 7.05
CA ILE A 83 14.29 -10.41 6.44
C ILE A 83 13.02 -10.35 5.62
N HIS A 84 12.13 -9.40 5.94
CA HIS A 84 10.94 -9.10 5.15
C HIS A 84 11.17 -7.83 4.33
N ALA A 85 11.52 -7.98 3.06
CA ALA A 85 11.77 -6.90 2.12
C ALA A 85 10.47 -6.38 1.48
N GLN A 86 10.39 -5.05 1.24
CA GLN A 86 9.17 -4.41 0.78
C GLN A 86 9.20 -3.99 -0.71
N TYR A 87 10.36 -3.98 -1.34
CA TYR A 87 10.54 -3.62 -2.76
C TYR A 87 11.59 -4.50 -3.43
N PRO A 88 11.61 -4.57 -4.78
CA PRO A 88 12.56 -5.43 -5.51
C PRO A 88 14.03 -5.15 -5.19
N ARG A 89 14.42 -3.87 -4.97
CA ARG A 89 15.79 -3.50 -4.62
C ARG A 89 16.19 -4.07 -3.26
N GLU A 90 15.34 -3.92 -2.26
CA GLU A 90 15.56 -4.40 -0.90
C GLU A 90 15.61 -5.93 -0.87
N ALA A 91 14.73 -6.60 -1.62
CA ALA A 91 14.76 -8.06 -1.77
C ALA A 91 16.09 -8.53 -2.38
N MET A 92 16.59 -7.83 -3.40
CA MET A 92 17.89 -8.16 -4.03
C MET A 92 19.04 -7.98 -3.06
N ILE A 93 19.08 -6.89 -2.28
CA ILE A 93 20.11 -6.65 -1.26
C ILE A 93 20.04 -7.73 -0.17
N ALA A 94 18.85 -8.09 0.29
CA ALA A 94 18.64 -9.13 1.28
C ALA A 94 19.14 -10.52 0.80
N LEU A 95 18.78 -10.92 -0.42
CA LEU A 95 19.24 -12.18 -1.01
C LEU A 95 20.76 -12.20 -1.24
N ARG A 96 21.38 -11.05 -1.52
CA ARG A 96 22.82 -10.93 -1.62
C ARG A 96 23.52 -10.94 -0.27
N ALA A 97 22.86 -10.49 0.80
CA ALA A 97 23.43 -10.56 2.15
C ALA A 97 23.67 -12.01 2.59
N GLN A 98 22.91 -12.98 2.10
CA GLN A 98 23.15 -14.41 2.34
C GLN A 98 24.55 -14.85 1.81
N ALA A 99 24.97 -14.35 0.64
CA ALA A 99 26.33 -14.60 0.11
C ALA A 99 27.46 -13.94 0.93
N PHE A 100 27.13 -13.09 1.89
CA PHE A 100 28.04 -12.48 2.86
C PHE A 100 27.85 -13.02 4.28
N GLY A 101 27.21 -14.20 4.41
CA GLY A 101 27.03 -14.91 5.67
C GLY A 101 25.86 -14.40 6.51
N SER A 102 24.81 -13.85 5.92
CA SER A 102 23.54 -13.66 6.62
C SER A 102 22.83 -15.01 6.75
N PRO A 103 22.44 -15.43 7.98
CA PRO A 103 21.68 -16.66 8.18
C PRO A 103 20.18 -16.48 7.86
N ALA A 104 19.74 -15.24 7.71
CA ALA A 104 18.32 -14.92 7.63
C ALA A 104 17.66 -15.42 6.35
N GLN A 105 16.48 -16.05 6.48
CA GLN A 105 15.58 -16.33 5.38
C GLN A 105 15.02 -15.02 4.80
N VAL A 106 14.71 -14.98 3.50
CA VAL A 106 14.22 -13.76 2.85
C VAL A 106 12.81 -13.96 2.34
N ILE A 107 11.89 -13.08 2.77
CA ILE A 107 10.54 -12.94 2.22
C ILE A 107 10.43 -11.57 1.55
N TYR A 108 9.73 -11.52 0.44
CA TYR A 108 9.50 -10.28 -0.30
C TYR A 108 8.01 -10.04 -0.54
N THR A 109 7.49 -8.84 -0.20
CA THR A 109 6.12 -8.42 -0.56
C THR A 109 6.12 -7.56 -1.82
N ALA A 110 5.36 -7.99 -2.83
CA ALA A 110 5.24 -7.30 -4.12
C ALA A 110 4.14 -6.23 -4.06
N HIS A 111 4.48 -5.04 -3.55
CA HIS A 111 3.54 -3.90 -3.46
C HIS A 111 3.20 -3.27 -4.81
N LEU A 112 4.00 -3.49 -5.86
CA LEU A 112 3.82 -2.88 -7.16
C LEU A 112 3.44 -3.91 -8.22
N SER A 113 2.34 -3.63 -8.95
CA SER A 113 1.86 -4.44 -10.07
C SER A 113 2.19 -3.75 -11.39
N ARG A 114 3.45 -3.80 -11.81
CA ARG A 114 3.88 -3.28 -13.11
C ARG A 114 4.81 -4.24 -13.82
N ARG A 115 4.78 -4.23 -15.17
CA ARG A 115 5.74 -4.96 -15.96
C ARG A 115 7.14 -4.40 -15.73
N GLN A 116 8.07 -5.27 -15.40
CA GLN A 116 9.47 -4.90 -15.19
C GLN A 116 10.26 -4.99 -16.51
N PRO A 117 11.34 -4.20 -16.66
CA PRO A 117 12.28 -4.33 -17.77
C PRO A 117 12.86 -5.75 -17.86
N LEU A 118 13.32 -6.15 -19.05
CA LEU A 118 13.83 -7.50 -19.29
C LEU A 118 14.98 -7.87 -18.34
N TRP A 119 15.93 -6.96 -18.13
CA TRP A 119 17.07 -7.19 -17.24
C TRP A 119 16.64 -7.45 -15.80
N TRP A 120 15.60 -6.77 -15.29
CA TRP A 120 15.03 -7.02 -13.96
C TRP A 120 14.36 -8.40 -13.89
N ARG A 121 13.68 -8.82 -14.96
CA ARG A 121 13.04 -10.13 -15.05
C ARG A 121 14.06 -11.26 -15.04
N VAL A 122 15.19 -11.07 -15.71
CA VAL A 122 16.33 -12.03 -15.68
C VAL A 122 16.89 -12.10 -14.26
N LEU A 123 17.13 -10.96 -13.61
CA LEU A 123 17.63 -10.94 -12.23
C LEU A 123 16.66 -11.63 -11.24
N ASN A 124 15.37 -11.40 -11.39
CA ASN A 124 14.39 -12.08 -10.56
C ASN A 124 14.47 -13.60 -10.71
N ARG A 125 14.63 -14.12 -11.95
CA ARG A 125 14.80 -15.56 -12.19
C ARG A 125 16.05 -16.16 -11.55
N ILE A 126 17.10 -15.36 -11.39
CA ILE A 126 18.36 -15.81 -10.77
C ILE A 126 18.29 -15.77 -9.24
N TYR A 127 17.68 -14.71 -8.69
CA TYR A 127 17.75 -14.45 -7.25
C TYR A 127 16.51 -14.88 -6.46
N LEU A 128 15.31 -14.69 -7.01
CA LEU A 128 14.07 -14.97 -6.26
C LEU A 128 13.78 -16.48 -6.00
N PRO A 129 14.34 -17.45 -6.74
CA PRO A 129 14.27 -18.86 -6.29
C PRO A 129 14.87 -19.10 -4.91
N ARG A 130 15.82 -18.25 -4.47
CA ARG A 130 16.44 -18.30 -3.14
C ARG A 130 15.60 -17.61 -2.05
N ALA A 131 14.55 -16.87 -2.40
CA ALA A 131 13.63 -16.34 -1.43
C ALA A 131 12.76 -17.46 -0.85
N ALA A 132 12.53 -17.46 0.46
CA ALA A 132 11.65 -18.42 1.11
C ALA A 132 10.21 -18.27 0.61
N ALA A 133 9.77 -17.02 0.36
CA ALA A 133 8.48 -16.74 -0.26
C ALA A 133 8.43 -15.34 -0.89
N VAL A 134 7.50 -15.18 -1.84
CA VAL A 134 7.10 -13.88 -2.39
C VAL A 134 5.60 -13.68 -2.13
N ILE A 135 5.24 -12.65 -1.39
CA ILE A 135 3.85 -12.30 -1.09
C ILE A 135 3.30 -11.46 -2.21
N ALA A 136 2.24 -11.95 -2.85
CA ALA A 136 1.35 -11.17 -3.71
C ALA A 136 0.12 -10.74 -2.89
N LEU A 137 -0.35 -9.53 -3.09
CA LEU A 137 -1.46 -8.97 -2.32
C LEU A 137 -2.83 -9.38 -2.88
N ARG A 138 -2.87 -9.82 -4.15
CA ARG A 138 -4.07 -10.29 -4.84
C ARG A 138 -3.76 -11.41 -5.83
N PRO A 139 -4.71 -12.35 -6.07
CA PRO A 139 -4.53 -13.42 -7.05
C PRO A 139 -4.19 -12.91 -8.47
N GLU A 140 -4.77 -11.77 -8.87
CA GLU A 140 -4.59 -11.18 -10.20
C GLU A 140 -3.17 -10.68 -10.48
N GLN A 141 -2.35 -10.52 -9.42
CA GLN A 141 -0.91 -10.22 -9.57
C GLN A 141 -0.10 -11.42 -10.05
N LYS A 142 -0.58 -12.65 -9.80
CA LYS A 142 0.20 -13.88 -10.03
C LYS A 142 0.72 -14.00 -11.47
N PRO A 143 -0.09 -13.83 -12.54
CA PRO A 143 0.41 -13.93 -13.91
C PRO A 143 1.50 -12.89 -14.22
N LEU A 144 1.36 -11.67 -13.71
CA LEU A 144 2.33 -10.60 -13.91
C LEU A 144 3.64 -10.88 -13.16
N LEU A 145 3.57 -11.35 -11.92
CA LEU A 145 4.75 -11.67 -11.11
C LEU A 145 5.54 -12.83 -11.71
N VAL A 146 4.86 -13.89 -12.16
CA VAL A 146 5.50 -15.00 -12.88
C VAL A 146 6.17 -14.50 -14.16
N ARG A 147 5.49 -13.66 -14.96
CA ARG A 147 6.08 -13.03 -16.14
C ARG A 147 7.28 -12.15 -15.79
N ASN A 148 7.28 -11.52 -14.62
CA ASN A 148 8.41 -10.75 -14.10
C ASN A 148 9.54 -11.61 -13.53
N GLY A 149 9.44 -12.94 -13.58
CA GLY A 149 10.50 -13.88 -13.21
C GLY A 149 10.40 -14.40 -11.77
N VAL A 150 9.27 -14.17 -11.08
CA VAL A 150 9.03 -14.78 -9.77
C VAL A 150 8.64 -16.25 -9.96
N PRO A 151 9.28 -17.21 -9.25
CA PRO A 151 8.88 -18.61 -9.28
C PRO A 151 7.45 -18.81 -8.77
N ALA A 152 6.66 -19.60 -9.47
CA ALA A 152 5.25 -19.77 -9.14
C ALA A 152 5.01 -20.52 -7.82
N ASP A 153 5.91 -21.43 -7.45
CA ASP A 153 5.93 -22.19 -6.20
C ASP A 153 6.32 -21.36 -4.97
N ARG A 154 7.02 -20.24 -5.18
CA ARG A 154 7.37 -19.28 -4.12
C ARG A 154 6.28 -18.22 -3.89
N LEU A 155 5.21 -18.18 -4.71
CA LEU A 155 4.16 -17.18 -4.60
C LEU A 155 3.10 -17.57 -3.56
N CYS A 156 2.91 -16.68 -2.56
CA CYS A 156 1.85 -16.75 -1.57
C CYS A 156 0.91 -15.55 -1.73
N ILE A 157 -0.41 -15.76 -1.63
CA ILE A 157 -1.39 -14.68 -1.68
C ILE A 157 -1.77 -14.30 -0.25
N ILE A 158 -1.36 -13.12 0.20
CA ILE A 158 -1.75 -12.55 1.51
C ILE A 158 -2.26 -11.13 1.26
N PRO A 159 -3.58 -10.91 1.26
CA PRO A 159 -4.15 -9.59 1.03
C PRO A 159 -3.78 -8.59 2.12
N ASN A 160 -3.70 -7.30 1.75
CA ASN A 160 -3.68 -6.23 2.72
C ASN A 160 -4.96 -6.23 3.55
N GLY A 161 -4.83 -5.82 4.80
CA GLY A 161 -5.97 -5.60 5.68
C GLY A 161 -5.90 -4.25 6.39
N VAL A 162 -7.05 -3.80 6.82
CA VAL A 162 -7.24 -2.58 7.60
C VAL A 162 -7.92 -2.89 8.93
N ASP A 163 -7.85 -1.98 9.87
CA ASP A 163 -8.59 -2.09 11.11
C ASP A 163 -10.04 -1.67 10.85
N TYR A 164 -10.95 -2.56 11.18
CA TYR A 164 -12.35 -2.21 11.29
C TYR A 164 -12.55 -1.66 12.71
N GLY A 165 -12.35 -0.36 12.88
CA GLY A 165 -12.94 0.35 14.01
C GLY A 165 -14.46 0.27 13.92
N ALA A 166 -15.18 0.54 15.00
CA ALA A 166 -16.60 0.84 14.89
C ALA A 166 -16.72 1.91 13.80
N ALA A 167 -17.47 1.61 12.74
CA ALA A 167 -17.71 2.59 11.69
C ALA A 167 -18.19 3.85 12.41
N LEU A 168 -17.42 4.93 12.33
CA LEU A 168 -17.81 6.18 12.93
C LEU A 168 -19.15 6.53 12.29
N PRO A 169 -20.24 6.73 13.06
CA PRO A 169 -21.52 7.06 12.48
C PRO A 169 -21.31 8.25 11.55
N ARG A 170 -21.70 8.10 10.30
CA ARG A 170 -21.71 9.24 9.38
C ARG A 170 -22.68 10.25 9.94
N ALA A 171 -22.18 11.40 10.36
CA ALA A 171 -23.03 12.48 10.76
C ALA A 171 -23.73 13.01 9.49
N PRO A 172 -25.10 12.98 9.43
CA PRO A 172 -25.80 13.70 8.39
C PRO A 172 -25.36 15.16 8.43
N HIS A 173 -25.04 15.73 7.28
CA HIS A 173 -24.72 17.15 7.20
C HIS A 173 -25.50 17.79 6.05
N ASP A 174 -26.01 18.99 6.29
CA ASP A 174 -26.78 19.78 5.30
C ASP A 174 -25.86 20.57 4.34
N GLY A 175 -24.55 20.37 4.45
CA GLY A 175 -23.54 21.04 3.62
C GLY A 175 -23.29 20.36 2.27
N PRO A 176 -22.38 20.92 1.45
CA PRO A 176 -21.97 20.33 0.19
C PRO A 176 -21.47 18.91 0.37
N LYS A 177 -21.80 18.01 -0.57
CA LYS A 177 -21.31 16.61 -0.56
C LYS A 177 -19.79 16.56 -0.65
N VAL A 178 -19.17 15.69 0.12
CA VAL A 178 -17.70 15.58 0.23
C VAL A 178 -17.19 14.40 -0.56
N LEU A 179 -16.45 14.68 -1.64
CA LEU A 179 -15.65 13.73 -2.39
C LEU A 179 -14.24 13.69 -1.78
N LEU A 180 -13.86 12.61 -1.12
CA LEU A 180 -12.59 12.49 -0.41
C LEU A 180 -11.62 11.57 -1.14
N THR A 181 -10.37 11.97 -1.24
CA THR A 181 -9.25 11.08 -1.60
C THR A 181 -8.11 11.23 -0.60
N ALA A 182 -7.49 10.12 -0.20
CA ALA A 182 -6.31 10.10 0.65
C ALA A 182 -5.17 9.41 -0.11
N ALA A 183 -4.17 10.18 -0.54
CA ALA A 183 -3.08 9.66 -1.36
C ALA A 183 -1.83 10.55 -1.29
N ARG A 184 -0.66 9.95 -1.52
CA ARG A 184 0.54 10.72 -1.83
C ARG A 184 0.32 11.54 -3.10
N LEU A 185 0.73 12.80 -3.10
CA LEU A 185 0.63 13.68 -4.27
C LEU A 185 1.72 13.30 -5.31
N SER A 186 1.48 12.22 -6.04
CA SER A 186 2.40 11.62 -7.02
C SER A 186 1.67 11.26 -8.33
N PRO A 187 2.39 11.16 -9.48
CA PRO A 187 1.76 11.04 -10.80
C PRO A 187 0.83 9.83 -10.95
N GLU A 188 1.20 8.69 -10.34
CA GLU A 188 0.43 7.45 -10.42
C GLU A 188 -0.92 7.51 -9.70
N LYS A 189 -1.10 8.47 -8.78
CA LYS A 189 -2.34 8.66 -8.03
C LYS A 189 -3.42 9.45 -8.78
N GLY A 190 -3.12 9.96 -9.97
CA GLY A 190 -4.11 10.52 -10.88
C GLY A 190 -4.83 11.79 -10.37
N LEU A 191 -4.25 12.53 -9.42
CA LEU A 191 -4.92 13.66 -8.80
C LEU A 191 -5.17 14.83 -9.76
N ARG A 192 -4.34 15.00 -10.79
CA ARG A 192 -4.62 15.93 -11.88
C ARG A 192 -5.88 15.52 -12.65
N PHE A 193 -6.03 14.24 -12.95
CA PHE A 193 -7.23 13.69 -13.60
C PHE A 193 -8.48 13.92 -12.73
N LEU A 194 -8.37 13.78 -11.39
CA LEU A 194 -9.47 14.13 -10.48
C LEU A 194 -9.84 15.62 -10.58
N CYS A 195 -8.88 16.53 -10.65
CA CYS A 195 -9.17 17.97 -10.85
C CYS A 195 -9.88 18.23 -12.19
N GLU A 196 -9.49 17.52 -13.25
CA GLU A 196 -10.15 17.61 -14.56
C GLU A 196 -11.59 17.08 -14.51
N ALA A 197 -11.80 15.95 -13.81
CA ALA A 197 -13.12 15.37 -13.60
C ALA A 197 -14.02 16.26 -12.70
N ALA A 198 -13.46 16.88 -11.68
CA ALA A 198 -14.20 17.82 -10.82
C ALA A 198 -14.66 19.08 -11.59
N ALA A 199 -13.83 19.58 -12.51
CA ALA A 199 -14.22 20.68 -13.38
C ALA A 199 -15.38 20.29 -14.32
N ALA A 200 -15.33 19.10 -14.93
CA ALA A 200 -16.42 18.59 -15.77
C ALA A 200 -17.68 18.28 -14.97
N LEU A 201 -17.55 17.78 -13.76
CA LEU A 201 -18.66 17.47 -12.86
C LEU A 201 -19.44 18.73 -12.46
N ARG A 202 -18.76 19.84 -12.18
CA ARG A 202 -19.37 21.13 -11.84
C ARG A 202 -20.35 21.61 -12.93
N GLU A 203 -20.07 21.30 -14.19
CA GLU A 203 -20.95 21.66 -15.33
C GLU A 203 -22.10 20.66 -15.54
N LYS A 204 -22.10 19.52 -14.84
CA LYS A 204 -23.05 18.42 -15.04
C LYS A 204 -24.08 18.24 -13.92
N THR A 205 -23.88 18.85 -12.76
CA THR A 205 -24.77 18.68 -11.60
C THR A 205 -25.00 19.97 -10.85
N ASP A 206 -26.24 20.14 -10.34
CA ASP A 206 -26.63 21.24 -9.45
C ASP A 206 -26.40 20.87 -7.97
N VAL A 207 -26.03 19.62 -7.64
CA VAL A 207 -25.75 19.19 -6.27
C VAL A 207 -24.46 19.87 -5.79
N PRO A 208 -24.51 20.66 -4.70
CA PRO A 208 -23.31 21.27 -4.14
C PRO A 208 -22.31 20.20 -3.66
N PHE A 209 -21.08 20.30 -4.08
CA PHE A 209 -20.02 19.38 -3.66
C PHE A 209 -18.68 20.07 -3.45
N ARG A 210 -17.77 19.38 -2.77
CA ARG A 210 -16.35 19.74 -2.66
C ARG A 210 -15.47 18.50 -2.77
N VAL A 211 -14.25 18.67 -3.26
CA VAL A 211 -13.25 17.61 -3.33
C VAL A 211 -12.16 17.91 -2.30
N ARG A 212 -11.93 17.00 -1.37
CA ARG A 212 -10.84 17.09 -0.39
C ARG A 212 -9.76 16.07 -0.71
N ILE A 213 -8.54 16.54 -0.90
CA ILE A 213 -7.36 15.71 -1.20
C ILE A 213 -6.45 15.74 0.02
N LEU A 214 -6.38 14.60 0.73
CA LEU A 214 -5.51 14.40 1.89
C LEU A 214 -4.18 13.82 1.43
N GLY A 215 -3.08 14.42 1.86
CA GLY A 215 -1.74 13.94 1.62
C GLY A 215 -0.78 15.02 1.12
N GLU A 216 0.48 14.63 1.07
CA GLU A 216 1.60 15.46 0.58
C GLU A 216 2.39 14.73 -0.51
N GLY A 217 3.17 15.51 -1.27
CA GLY A 217 4.05 14.92 -2.27
C GLY A 217 4.53 15.88 -3.35
N PRO A 218 5.40 15.38 -4.25
CA PRO A 218 6.10 16.22 -5.23
C PRO A 218 5.20 16.87 -6.31
N GLN A 219 3.92 16.52 -6.37
CA GLN A 219 2.98 17.10 -7.33
C GLN A 219 2.20 18.30 -6.76
N ARG A 220 2.42 18.71 -5.49
CA ARG A 220 1.64 19.77 -4.83
C ARG A 220 1.55 21.03 -5.68
N GLU A 221 2.67 21.63 -6.02
CA GLU A 221 2.71 22.88 -6.81
C GLU A 221 2.06 22.74 -8.20
N LYS A 222 2.17 21.54 -8.81
CA LYS A 222 1.52 21.27 -10.11
C LYS A 222 0.01 21.20 -9.96
N LEU A 223 -0.48 20.61 -8.88
CA LEU A 223 -1.91 20.53 -8.59
C LEU A 223 -2.49 21.91 -8.27
N GLU A 224 -1.80 22.73 -7.48
CA GLU A 224 -2.18 24.10 -7.19
C GLU A 224 -2.33 24.93 -8.49
N ARG A 225 -1.37 24.78 -9.43
CA ARG A 225 -1.48 25.41 -10.76
C ARG A 225 -2.66 24.91 -11.58
N VAL A 226 -3.00 23.62 -11.50
CA VAL A 226 -4.18 23.06 -12.20
C VAL A 226 -5.46 23.59 -11.58
N ILE A 227 -5.56 23.65 -10.25
CA ILE A 227 -6.71 24.20 -9.51
C ILE A 227 -6.95 25.65 -9.88
N ALA A 228 -5.90 26.46 -9.89
CA ALA A 228 -5.99 27.87 -10.29
C ALA A 228 -6.41 28.03 -11.76
N LYS A 229 -5.76 27.33 -12.69
CA LYS A 229 -6.04 27.40 -14.14
C LYS A 229 -7.47 26.99 -14.50
N LYS A 230 -8.06 26.04 -13.75
CA LYS A 230 -9.42 25.53 -13.98
C LYS A 230 -10.47 26.20 -13.09
N HIS A 231 -10.10 27.26 -12.38
CA HIS A 231 -11.02 28.01 -11.48
C HIS A 231 -11.71 27.08 -10.46
N LEU A 232 -10.95 26.17 -9.84
CA LEU A 232 -11.44 25.19 -8.87
C LEU A 232 -11.18 25.61 -7.42
N ALA A 233 -10.72 26.84 -7.19
CA ALA A 233 -10.57 27.38 -5.85
C ALA A 233 -11.91 27.36 -5.10
N GLY A 234 -11.90 26.88 -3.85
CA GLY A 234 -13.13 26.65 -3.06
C GLY A 234 -13.87 25.34 -3.37
N LEU A 235 -13.66 24.74 -4.55
CA LEU A 235 -14.22 23.42 -4.91
C LEU A 235 -13.25 22.26 -4.61
N VAL A 236 -11.94 22.44 -4.89
CA VAL A 236 -10.90 21.44 -4.67
C VAL A 236 -9.93 21.96 -3.63
N GLU A 237 -9.80 21.23 -2.53
CA GLU A 237 -8.91 21.52 -1.41
C GLU A 237 -7.74 20.52 -1.38
N LEU A 238 -6.49 21.01 -1.35
CA LEU A 238 -5.30 20.24 -0.99
C LEU A 238 -5.05 20.35 0.51
N ALA A 239 -5.69 19.50 1.30
CA ALA A 239 -5.74 19.60 2.76
C ALA A 239 -4.41 19.23 3.47
N GLY A 240 -3.38 18.77 2.71
CA GLY A 240 -2.12 18.38 3.31
C GLY A 240 -2.15 17.02 4.00
N TYR A 241 -1.12 16.73 4.80
CA TYR A 241 -1.05 15.49 5.57
C TYR A 241 -2.14 15.46 6.65
N CYS A 242 -2.92 14.39 6.68
CA CYS A 242 -3.96 14.16 7.67
C CYS A 242 -3.55 13.02 8.60
N PRO A 243 -3.35 13.27 9.89
CA PRO A 243 -2.99 12.22 10.85
C PRO A 243 -4.19 11.34 11.23
N ASP A 244 -5.41 11.85 11.15
CA ASP A 244 -6.67 11.17 11.48
C ASP A 244 -7.52 10.95 10.23
N VAL A 245 -7.12 10.00 9.40
CA VAL A 245 -7.85 9.60 8.20
C VAL A 245 -9.25 9.04 8.54
N PRO A 246 -9.44 8.22 9.59
CA PRO A 246 -10.76 7.77 10.01
C PRO A 246 -11.75 8.92 10.25
N ALA A 247 -11.36 9.97 10.97
CA ALA A 247 -12.25 11.13 11.19
C ALA A 247 -12.59 11.87 9.88
N ALA A 248 -11.64 11.95 8.94
CA ALA A 248 -11.91 12.55 7.63
C ALA A 248 -12.84 11.67 6.78
N LEU A 249 -12.71 10.33 6.84
CA LEU A 249 -13.61 9.40 6.16
C LEU A 249 -15.04 9.49 6.71
N ALA A 250 -15.23 9.69 8.02
CA ALA A 250 -16.55 9.85 8.64
C ALA A 250 -17.30 11.10 8.15
N GLN A 251 -16.58 12.10 7.65
CA GLN A 251 -17.13 13.34 7.08
C GLN A 251 -17.32 13.30 5.56
N ALA A 252 -16.99 12.19 4.91
CA ALA A 252 -17.07 12.05 3.46
C ALA A 252 -18.37 11.38 3.02
N ASP A 253 -18.84 11.72 1.83
CA ASP A 253 -19.99 11.06 1.19
C ASP A 253 -19.56 9.99 0.19
N VAL A 254 -18.43 10.22 -0.51
CA VAL A 254 -17.87 9.32 -1.51
C VAL A 254 -16.36 9.31 -1.37
N TYR A 255 -15.75 8.13 -1.37
CA TYR A 255 -14.31 8.01 -1.53
C TYR A 255 -13.94 7.93 -3.01
N VAL A 256 -12.94 8.72 -3.43
CA VAL A 256 -12.51 8.77 -4.83
C VAL A 256 -11.09 8.23 -4.97
N SER A 257 -10.90 7.21 -5.81
CA SER A 257 -9.61 6.62 -6.16
C SER A 257 -9.29 6.83 -7.64
N PRO A 258 -8.72 7.99 -8.04
CA PRO A 258 -8.48 8.34 -9.43
C PRO A 258 -7.16 7.78 -9.96
N SER A 259 -6.59 6.80 -9.29
CA SER A 259 -5.25 6.28 -9.54
C SER A 259 -5.12 5.68 -10.95
N ARG A 260 -4.02 5.99 -11.63
CA ARG A 260 -3.63 5.36 -12.89
C ARG A 260 -3.19 3.91 -12.70
N MET A 261 -2.64 3.60 -11.52
CA MET A 261 -2.09 2.29 -11.20
C MET A 261 -2.22 2.02 -9.69
N GLU A 262 -2.82 0.90 -9.35
CA GLU A 262 -2.96 0.42 -7.99
C GLU A 262 -2.70 -1.09 -7.93
N THR A 263 -2.26 -1.54 -6.76
CA THR A 263 -2.19 -2.98 -6.47
C THR A 263 -3.30 -3.35 -5.49
N MET A 264 -3.18 -2.87 -4.25
CA MET A 264 -4.19 -3.06 -3.20
C MET A 264 -4.13 -1.87 -2.26
N SER A 265 -4.88 -0.82 -2.61
CA SER A 265 -4.87 0.46 -1.90
C SER A 265 -5.42 0.33 -0.49
N LEU A 266 -4.58 0.60 0.52
CA LEU A 266 -5.05 0.66 1.93
C LEU A 266 -6.09 1.75 2.12
N ALA A 267 -5.93 2.91 1.48
CA ALA A 267 -6.89 4.01 1.60
C ALA A 267 -8.28 3.66 1.02
N VAL A 268 -8.34 2.86 -0.06
CA VAL A 268 -9.61 2.31 -0.56
C VAL A 268 -10.20 1.32 0.45
N LEU A 269 -9.38 0.44 1.03
CA LEU A 269 -9.83 -0.50 2.05
C LEU A 269 -10.34 0.21 3.32
N GLU A 270 -9.67 1.28 3.75
CA GLU A 270 -10.08 2.12 4.88
C GLU A 270 -11.42 2.81 4.60
N ALA A 271 -11.60 3.36 3.39
CA ALA A 271 -12.86 3.95 2.96
C ALA A 271 -14.01 2.91 2.92
N MET A 272 -13.74 1.73 2.38
CA MET A 272 -14.72 0.63 2.37
C MET A 272 -15.08 0.18 3.79
N ALA A 273 -14.07 0.08 4.68
CA ALA A 273 -14.30 -0.25 6.09
C ALA A 273 -15.13 0.81 6.82
N ALA A 274 -15.00 2.08 6.43
CA ALA A 274 -15.84 3.19 6.90
C ALA A 274 -17.25 3.21 6.28
N GLY A 275 -17.60 2.28 5.39
CA GLY A 275 -18.90 2.21 4.75
C GLY A 275 -19.11 3.26 3.65
N LEU A 276 -18.03 3.78 3.04
CA LEU A 276 -18.13 4.71 1.94
C LEU A 276 -18.28 3.99 0.60
N PRO A 277 -19.17 4.45 -0.29
CA PRO A 277 -19.16 4.07 -1.69
C PRO A 277 -17.88 4.59 -2.34
N VAL A 278 -17.32 3.83 -3.30
CA VAL A 278 -16.06 4.17 -3.94
C VAL A 278 -16.29 4.52 -5.42
N ALA A 279 -15.83 5.70 -5.83
CA ALA A 279 -15.62 6.04 -7.24
C ALA A 279 -14.17 5.75 -7.60
N ALA A 280 -13.90 4.88 -8.57
CA ALA A 280 -12.53 4.49 -8.89
C ALA A 280 -12.27 4.41 -10.40
N THR A 281 -11.00 4.40 -10.77
CA THR A 281 -10.58 3.96 -12.10
C THR A 281 -10.53 2.43 -12.17
N GLU A 282 -10.35 1.89 -13.39
CA GLU A 282 -10.16 0.46 -13.62
C GLU A 282 -8.98 -0.13 -12.84
N ALA A 283 -8.00 0.70 -12.45
CA ALA A 283 -6.87 0.26 -11.63
C ALA A 283 -7.29 -0.34 -10.28
N SER A 284 -8.43 0.09 -9.74
CA SER A 284 -9.01 -0.43 -8.48
C SER A 284 -10.28 -1.26 -8.69
N ALA A 285 -10.71 -1.52 -9.94
CA ALA A 285 -12.00 -2.16 -10.23
C ALA A 285 -12.18 -3.51 -9.51
N ALA A 286 -11.20 -4.38 -9.56
CA ALA A 286 -11.26 -5.68 -8.87
C ALA A 286 -11.31 -5.57 -7.32
N LEU A 287 -10.75 -4.52 -6.75
CA LEU A 287 -10.83 -4.25 -5.31
C LEU A 287 -12.20 -3.69 -4.92
N VAL A 288 -12.68 -2.73 -5.69
CA VAL A 288 -13.97 -2.05 -5.47
C VAL A 288 -15.13 -2.99 -5.78
N ALA A 289 -15.07 -3.76 -6.88
CA ALA A 289 -16.08 -4.72 -7.34
C ALA A 289 -17.52 -4.14 -7.27
N ASP A 290 -18.39 -4.70 -6.42
CA ASP A 290 -19.79 -4.32 -6.25
C ASP A 290 -20.03 -3.24 -5.16
N CYS A 291 -18.94 -2.64 -4.65
CA CYS A 291 -18.98 -1.64 -3.57
C CYS A 291 -18.82 -0.20 -4.09
N GLY A 292 -18.80 0.00 -5.39
CA GLY A 292 -18.62 1.30 -6.00
C GLY A 292 -18.82 1.29 -7.50
N LEU A 293 -18.50 2.41 -8.14
CA LEU A 293 -18.55 2.59 -9.58
C LEU A 293 -17.16 2.87 -10.14
N THR A 294 -16.92 2.43 -11.38
CA THR A 294 -15.62 2.60 -12.03
C THR A 294 -15.73 3.17 -13.44
N ALA A 295 -14.71 3.91 -13.86
CA ALA A 295 -14.56 4.38 -15.24
C ALA A 295 -13.09 4.27 -15.68
N PRO A 296 -12.78 4.27 -16.98
CA PRO A 296 -11.42 4.23 -17.48
C PRO A 296 -10.59 5.45 -17.04
N TYR A 297 -9.32 5.24 -16.69
CA TYR A 297 -8.41 6.33 -16.43
C TYR A 297 -8.16 7.16 -17.70
N GLY A 298 -8.29 8.49 -17.58
CA GLY A 298 -8.13 9.43 -18.69
C GLY A 298 -9.46 9.78 -19.40
N ASP A 299 -10.51 9.01 -19.18
CA ASP A 299 -11.87 9.38 -19.63
C ASP A 299 -12.53 10.29 -18.59
N VAL A 300 -12.30 11.59 -18.75
CA VAL A 300 -12.83 12.63 -17.85
C VAL A 300 -14.36 12.63 -17.85
N SER A 301 -14.99 12.41 -19.02
CA SER A 301 -16.45 12.42 -19.11
C SER A 301 -17.05 11.25 -18.36
N ALA A 302 -16.61 10.01 -18.64
CA ALA A 302 -17.12 8.84 -17.96
C ALA A 302 -16.86 8.88 -16.45
N PHE A 303 -15.69 9.37 -16.01
CA PHE A 303 -15.38 9.48 -14.59
C PHE A 303 -16.24 10.55 -13.90
N SER A 304 -16.49 11.70 -14.56
CA SER A 304 -17.41 12.72 -14.03
C SER A 304 -18.86 12.21 -13.95
N ASP A 305 -19.30 11.36 -14.88
CA ASP A 305 -20.63 10.74 -14.84
C ASP A 305 -20.77 9.74 -13.69
N VAL A 306 -19.71 8.98 -13.39
CA VAL A 306 -19.62 8.14 -12.18
C VAL A 306 -19.78 8.98 -10.91
N LEU A 307 -19.03 10.09 -10.81
CA LEU A 307 -19.12 11.00 -9.65
C LEU A 307 -20.50 11.64 -9.55
N LYS A 308 -21.06 12.12 -10.66
CA LYS A 308 -22.42 12.69 -10.72
C LYS A 308 -23.45 11.71 -10.17
N ARG A 309 -23.46 10.48 -10.66
CA ARG A 309 -24.39 9.44 -10.23
C ARG A 309 -24.30 9.19 -8.73
N LEU A 310 -23.07 9.16 -8.16
CA LEU A 310 -22.87 9.01 -6.72
C LEU A 310 -23.25 10.26 -5.92
N LEU A 311 -23.26 11.46 -6.50
CA LEU A 311 -23.72 12.68 -5.82
C LEU A 311 -25.23 12.77 -5.78
N GLU A 312 -25.92 12.40 -6.86
CA GLU A 312 -27.36 12.60 -7.05
C GLU A 312 -28.24 11.47 -6.48
N ASP A 313 -27.68 10.25 -6.31
CA ASP A 313 -28.45 9.08 -5.87
C ASP A 313 -28.03 8.65 -4.45
N ASP A 314 -28.77 9.12 -3.44
CA ASP A 314 -28.58 8.80 -2.03
C ASP A 314 -28.75 7.29 -1.74
N THR A 315 -29.74 6.65 -2.38
CA THR A 315 -30.04 5.21 -2.22
C THR A 315 -28.90 4.37 -2.78
N LEU A 316 -28.34 4.77 -3.92
CA LEU A 316 -27.18 4.10 -4.49
C LEU A 316 -25.96 4.22 -3.57
N ARG A 317 -25.69 5.43 -3.02
CA ARG A 317 -24.58 5.62 -2.07
C ARG A 317 -24.73 4.74 -0.85
N GLU A 318 -25.91 4.69 -0.26
CA GLU A 318 -26.19 3.85 0.90
C GLU A 318 -26.00 2.36 0.58
N THR A 319 -26.56 1.90 -0.54
CA THR A 319 -26.45 0.50 -0.99
C THR A 319 -24.98 0.08 -1.19
N LEU A 320 -24.20 0.90 -1.90
CA LEU A 320 -22.78 0.61 -2.16
C LEU A 320 -21.95 0.71 -0.89
N GLY A 321 -22.21 1.70 -0.03
CA GLY A 321 -21.54 1.84 1.26
C GLY A 321 -21.79 0.66 2.20
N ASN A 322 -23.04 0.18 2.26
CA ASN A 322 -23.38 -1.01 3.05
C ASN A 322 -22.71 -2.27 2.51
N ARG A 323 -22.56 -2.44 1.19
CA ARG A 323 -21.80 -3.52 0.60
C ARG A 323 -20.31 -3.39 0.95
N ALA A 324 -19.75 -2.19 0.87
CA ALA A 324 -18.36 -1.91 1.21
C ALA A 324 -18.03 -2.29 2.66
N ALA A 325 -18.86 -1.89 3.62
CA ALA A 325 -18.71 -2.22 5.03
C ALA A 325 -18.75 -3.73 5.34
N ARG A 326 -19.44 -4.51 4.50
CA ARG A 326 -19.54 -5.98 4.64
C ARG A 326 -18.31 -6.71 4.10
N ARG A 327 -17.53 -6.11 3.21
CA ARG A 327 -16.29 -6.71 2.69
C ARG A 327 -15.19 -6.63 3.73
N ARG A 328 -14.74 -7.80 4.19
CA ARG A 328 -13.78 -7.91 5.28
C ARG A 328 -12.35 -8.10 4.76
N PHE A 329 -11.54 -7.03 4.83
CA PHE A 329 -10.09 -7.07 4.64
C PHE A 329 -9.42 -6.81 5.98
N ASN A 330 -9.41 -7.81 6.87
CA ASN A 330 -9.03 -7.66 8.27
C ASN A 330 -7.51 -7.70 8.43
N ARG A 331 -6.93 -6.68 9.07
CA ARG A 331 -5.49 -6.59 9.34
C ARG A 331 -4.99 -7.71 10.25
N ASN A 332 -5.80 -8.15 11.22
CA ASN A 332 -5.41 -9.27 12.07
C ASN A 332 -5.23 -10.56 11.26
N GLU A 333 -6.08 -10.80 10.25
CA GLU A 333 -5.94 -11.95 9.35
C GLU A 333 -4.68 -11.83 8.47
N THR A 334 -4.38 -10.63 7.95
CA THR A 334 -3.12 -10.37 7.23
C THR A 334 -1.92 -10.70 8.11
N CYS A 335 -1.91 -10.22 9.36
CA CYS A 335 -0.82 -10.45 10.30
C CYS A 335 -0.69 -11.94 10.68
N ARG A 336 -1.82 -12.61 10.97
CA ARG A 336 -1.84 -14.06 11.29
C ARG A 336 -1.25 -14.88 10.14
N ARG A 337 -1.73 -14.69 8.91
CA ARG A 337 -1.23 -15.39 7.72
C ARG A 337 0.24 -15.08 7.42
N THR A 338 0.68 -13.85 7.68
CA THR A 338 2.08 -13.46 7.53
C THR A 338 2.95 -14.15 8.58
N ALA A 339 2.51 -14.21 9.84
CA ALA A 339 3.22 -14.93 10.90
C ALA A 339 3.33 -16.44 10.63
N GLU A 340 2.26 -17.05 10.13
CA GLU A 340 2.27 -18.46 9.73
C GLU A 340 3.25 -18.72 8.57
N LEU A 341 3.31 -17.79 7.60
CA LEU A 341 4.29 -17.86 6.51
C LEU A 341 5.72 -17.79 7.05
N TYR A 342 5.99 -16.89 8.01
CA TYR A 342 7.30 -16.78 8.66
C TYR A 342 7.71 -18.10 9.32
N GLN A 343 6.81 -18.68 10.13
CA GLN A 343 7.07 -19.95 10.83
C GLN A 343 7.34 -21.11 9.85
N ARG A 344 6.57 -21.20 8.75
CA ARG A 344 6.80 -22.22 7.71
C ARG A 344 8.14 -22.03 7.00
N SER A 345 8.49 -20.79 6.67
CA SER A 345 9.75 -20.48 5.99
C SER A 345 10.97 -20.87 6.83
N LEU A 346 10.91 -20.69 8.15
CA LEU A 346 11.99 -21.07 9.05
C LEU A 346 12.11 -22.60 9.21
N LYS A 347 11.00 -23.34 9.23
CA LYS A 347 11.02 -24.82 9.30
C LYS A 347 11.64 -25.46 8.07
N HIS A 348 11.31 -24.97 6.87
CA HIS A 348 11.88 -25.48 5.62
C HIS A 348 13.37 -25.18 5.49
N GLY A 349 13.84 -24.00 5.92
CA GLY A 349 15.28 -23.67 5.93
C GLY A 349 16.10 -24.64 6.76
N THR A 350 15.60 -25.07 7.93
CA THR A 350 16.27 -26.07 8.79
C THR A 350 16.26 -27.50 8.22
N GLU A 351 15.32 -27.86 7.37
CA GLU A 351 15.27 -29.15 6.69
C GLU A 351 16.21 -29.19 5.48
N GLU A 352 16.29 -28.13 4.68
CA GLU A 352 17.22 -28.01 3.56
C GLU A 352 18.70 -28.04 4.05
N GLU A 353 19.05 -27.31 5.12
CA GLU A 353 20.39 -27.34 5.73
C GLU A 353 20.77 -28.73 6.24
N LYS A 354 19.83 -29.50 6.79
CA LYS A 354 20.08 -30.89 7.24
C LYS A 354 20.26 -31.88 6.09
N MET A 355 19.71 -31.60 4.91
CA MET A 355 19.90 -32.43 3.71
C MET A 355 21.19 -32.13 2.97
N GLU A 356 21.68 -30.89 2.99
CA GLU A 356 22.98 -30.52 2.41
C GLU A 356 24.19 -31.00 3.23
N HIS A 357 23.98 -31.35 4.51
CA HIS A 357 25.04 -31.85 5.41
C HIS A 357 25.00 -33.39 5.59
N ARG A 358 24.17 -34.09 4.82
CA ARG A 358 24.16 -35.55 4.68
C ARG A 358 24.71 -35.98 3.33
#